data_c1ea2b89de420a2f62a467f5fd406a16
#
_entry.id   c1ea2b89de420a2f62a467f5fd406a16
#
_cell.length_a   1.000
_cell.length_b   1.000
_cell.length_c   1.000
_cell.angle_alpha   90.00
_cell.angle_beta   90.00
_cell.angle_gamma   90.00
#
_symmetry.space_group_name_H-M   'P 1'
#
loop_
_entity.id
_entity.type
_entity.pdbx_description
1 polymer ?
#
loop_
_entity_poly.entity_id
_entity_poly.type
_entity_poly.pdbx_seq_one_letter_code
_entity_poly.pdbx_strand_id
1 'polypeptide(L)'
;MSELESRAKRATVGDRDPVWSPEVVARPAAKSRVRIVPFLLTFAAIAVATPLVWAMWNVYVGAPWTRDGTVRAYVVTMAPEVEGRIVELPVADNQFVHKGDVLMVVDPSNYKIAVELADAAAKQAEATAQNAEREAERRRKLNDLAVTVEQRQTYDTEAVAAQARYEQARANVEQARINLERTQIRSPVNGWVTNLLTRLGDYARVGETVISVVDAESFWVDGYFEETNLGSIHEGDPAKVKLMGYSQIIHGRVGSIGRGINVPNAQPNQQGLATVNPIFTWVRLAQRVPVRIDIDRVPDGVRLVAGMTATVQIDPRPDRPSN
;
A
#
# COMPACT_ATOMS: atom_id res chain seq x y z
N MET A 1 -24.93 75.70 22.95
CA MET A 1 -25.37 76.37 24.25
C MET A 1 -24.15 76.32 25.10
N SER A 2 -23.58 77.39 25.08
CA SER A 2 -23.56 78.59 25.94
C SER A 2 -22.57 78.32 27.06
N GLU A 3 -21.69 79.05 27.01
CA GLU A 3 -21.43 80.44 27.53
C GLU A 3 -20.50 80.36 28.72
N LEU A 4 -19.59 81.05 28.91
CA LEU A 4 -19.16 82.46 28.85
C LEU A 4 -17.93 82.59 29.72
N GLU A 5 -16.92 83.11 29.18
CA GLU A 5 -16.44 84.48 29.47
C GLU A 5 -16.03 84.77 30.92
N SER A 6 -14.81 85.12 30.98
CA SER A 6 -14.37 86.48 31.26
C SER A 6 -13.87 86.76 32.70
N ARG A 7 -12.69 87.22 32.82
CA ARG A 7 -12.22 88.55 33.34
C ARG A 7 -10.80 88.46 33.87
N ALA A 8 -9.91 88.95 33.18
CA ALA A 8 -9.16 90.21 33.27
C ALA A 8 -9.10 90.93 34.66
N LYS A 9 -7.90 91.19 35.09
CA LYS A 9 -7.35 92.48 35.50
C LYS A 9 -6.04 92.28 36.28
N ARG A 10 -4.95 92.72 35.68
CA ARG A 10 -4.21 93.99 36.05
C ARG A 10 -3.71 94.09 37.47
N ALA A 11 -2.44 94.24 37.56
CA ALA A 11 -1.57 95.38 37.96
C ALA A 11 -0.36 94.80 38.67
N THR A 12 0.72 95.21 38.57
CA THR A 12 1.60 96.33 38.31
C THR A 12 2.93 96.10 39.03
N VAL A 13 4.00 96.24 38.32
CA VAL A 13 5.17 97.09 38.62
C VAL A 13 6.01 96.83 39.85
N GLY A 14 7.31 96.76 39.60
CA GLY A 14 8.49 97.04 40.39
C GLY A 14 9.36 95.80 40.66
N ASP A 15 10.53 95.78 40.47
CA ASP A 15 11.65 96.68 40.30
C ASP A 15 12.93 95.82 40.15
N ARG A 16 13.77 96.13 39.21
CA ARG A 16 15.19 96.04 39.17
C ARG A 16 15.98 94.81 39.76
N ASP A 17 16.60 94.11 38.81
CA ASP A 17 18.04 93.71 38.71
C ASP A 17 18.66 92.85 39.80
N PRO A 18 19.63 91.98 39.46
CA PRO A 18 20.58 92.07 38.34
C PRO A 18 20.77 90.76 37.53
N VAL A 19 21.23 90.99 36.32
CA VAL A 19 21.75 90.13 35.39
C VAL A 19 22.77 89.15 35.98
N TRP A 20 22.40 87.87 35.95
CA TRP A 20 23.35 86.75 36.06
C TRP A 20 23.35 85.98 34.77
N SER A 21 24.40 86.19 33.97
CA SER A 21 24.67 85.39 32.81
C SER A 21 25.31 84.05 33.22
N PRO A 22 24.72 82.92 33.01
CA PRO A 22 25.48 81.72 33.16
C PRO A 22 26.40 81.61 31.91
N GLU A 23 27.67 81.69 32.18
CA GLU A 23 28.71 81.33 31.26
C GLU A 23 28.49 79.96 30.70
N VAL A 24 28.10 79.81 29.41
CA VAL A 24 27.97 78.58 28.71
C VAL A 24 29.36 78.01 28.54
N VAL A 25 29.83 77.22 29.46
CA VAL A 25 31.01 76.41 29.31
C VAL A 25 30.71 75.37 28.20
N ALA A 26 31.19 75.68 27.02
CA ALA A 26 31.21 74.77 25.89
C ALA A 26 32.01 73.53 26.26
N ARG A 27 31.28 72.44 26.60
CA ARG A 27 31.90 71.11 26.74
C ARG A 27 32.52 70.76 25.40
N PRO A 28 33.80 70.37 25.35
CA PRO A 28 34.40 69.90 24.11
C PRO A 28 33.66 68.67 23.66
N ALA A 29 33.17 68.68 22.44
CA ALA A 29 32.58 67.51 21.81
C ALA A 29 33.62 66.40 21.82
N ALA A 30 33.38 65.39 22.64
CA ALA A 30 34.16 64.19 22.66
C ALA A 30 34.05 63.53 21.25
N LYS A 31 35.12 63.61 20.48
CA LYS A 31 35.27 62.87 19.22
C LYS A 31 35.09 61.40 19.58
N SER A 32 33.88 60.86 19.32
CA SER A 32 33.62 59.42 19.43
C SER A 32 34.49 58.73 18.43
N ARG A 33 35.60 58.15 18.90
CA ARG A 33 36.36 57.19 18.09
C ARG A 33 35.42 56.03 17.86
N VAL A 34 34.81 55.93 16.66
CA VAL A 34 34.04 54.78 16.23
C VAL A 34 34.98 53.56 16.38
N ARG A 35 34.66 52.74 17.36
CA ARG A 35 35.41 51.49 17.57
C ARG A 35 35.05 50.57 16.43
N ILE A 36 35.88 50.53 15.39
CA ILE A 36 35.69 49.73 14.16
C ILE A 36 35.70 48.20 14.50
N VAL A 37 36.42 47.82 15.56
CA VAL A 37 36.57 46.42 15.99
C VAL A 37 35.20 45.73 16.31
N PRO A 38 34.26 46.30 17.09
CA PRO A 38 32.99 45.66 17.30
C PRO A 38 32.12 45.57 16.02
N PHE A 39 32.25 46.55 15.10
CA PHE A 39 31.56 46.45 13.81
C PHE A 39 32.12 45.35 12.91
N LEU A 40 33.45 45.16 12.89
CA LEU A 40 34.09 44.05 12.18
C LEU A 40 33.74 42.70 12.76
N LEU A 41 33.62 42.57 14.11
CA LEU A 41 33.22 41.35 14.79
C LEU A 41 31.73 40.99 14.49
N THR A 42 30.86 41.99 14.52
CA THR A 42 29.43 41.75 14.15
C THR A 42 29.28 41.39 12.67
N PHE A 43 30.02 42.04 11.79
CA PHE A 43 30.00 41.72 10.36
C PHE A 43 30.55 40.32 10.08
N ALA A 44 31.63 39.93 10.73
CA ALA A 44 32.20 38.60 10.64
C ALA A 44 31.20 37.52 11.19
N ALA A 45 30.52 37.80 12.31
CA ALA A 45 29.51 36.91 12.85
C ALA A 45 28.33 36.75 11.89
N ILE A 46 27.83 37.81 11.28
CA ILE A 46 26.75 37.75 10.28
C ILE A 46 27.21 37.00 9.03
N ALA A 47 28.44 37.22 8.57
CA ALA A 47 29.02 36.57 7.39
C ALA A 47 29.14 35.03 7.60
N VAL A 48 29.34 34.57 8.83
CA VAL A 48 29.38 33.14 9.17
C VAL A 48 27.96 32.62 9.42
N ALA A 49 27.11 33.37 10.10
CA ALA A 49 25.75 32.96 10.44
C ALA A 49 24.86 32.81 9.21
N THR A 50 24.99 33.73 8.24
CA THR A 50 24.15 33.72 7.02
C THR A 50 24.27 32.42 6.20
N PRO A 51 25.48 31.95 5.83
CA PRO A 51 25.63 30.69 5.10
C PRO A 51 25.23 29.46 5.96
N LEU A 52 25.45 29.51 7.28
CA LEU A 52 25.02 28.45 8.18
C LEU A 52 23.46 28.32 8.24
N VAL A 53 22.79 29.47 8.39
CA VAL A 53 21.31 29.50 8.36
C VAL A 53 20.79 29.09 7.00
N TRP A 54 21.43 29.52 5.92
CA TRP A 54 21.04 29.11 4.56
C TRP A 54 21.25 27.61 4.30
N ALA A 55 22.39 27.06 4.73
CA ALA A 55 22.66 25.62 4.64
C ALA A 55 21.65 24.81 5.47
N MET A 56 21.38 25.27 6.71
CA MET A 56 20.41 24.64 7.60
C MET A 56 18.98 24.72 7.03
N TRP A 57 18.60 25.84 6.43
CA TRP A 57 17.32 26.01 5.76
C TRP A 57 17.15 25.04 4.59
N ASN A 58 18.14 24.92 3.71
CA ASN A 58 18.08 23.98 2.58
C ASN A 58 18.01 22.51 3.02
N VAL A 59 18.70 22.14 4.10
CA VAL A 59 18.70 20.75 4.60
C VAL A 59 17.41 20.41 5.35
N TYR A 60 16.84 21.34 6.13
CA TYR A 60 15.69 21.05 7.00
C TYR A 60 14.35 21.43 6.40
N VAL A 61 14.29 22.46 5.57
CA VAL A 61 13.03 22.97 5.00
C VAL A 61 12.83 22.51 3.55
N GLY A 62 13.93 22.23 2.83
CA GLY A 62 13.89 21.82 1.42
C GLY A 62 13.52 20.35 1.19
N ALA A 63 13.61 19.48 2.19
CA ALA A 63 13.29 18.07 2.02
C ALA A 63 11.77 17.83 2.10
N PRO A 64 11.15 17.23 1.09
CA PRO A 64 9.72 16.88 1.14
C PRO A 64 9.44 15.94 2.32
N TRP A 65 8.49 16.31 3.16
CA TRP A 65 8.07 15.46 4.27
C TRP A 65 6.56 15.47 4.47
N THR A 66 6.03 14.39 5.04
CA THR A 66 4.62 14.29 5.37
C THR A 66 4.42 13.53 6.69
N ARG A 67 3.41 13.92 7.46
CA ARG A 67 2.92 13.15 8.63
C ARG A 67 1.82 12.18 8.28
N ASP A 68 1.31 12.29 7.07
CA ASP A 68 0.22 11.44 6.57
C ASP A 68 0.84 10.27 5.79
N GLY A 69 1.49 9.40 6.53
CA GLY A 69 2.01 8.14 6.03
C GLY A 69 1.27 6.97 6.68
N THR A 70 1.00 5.92 5.92
CA THR A 70 0.35 4.71 6.39
C THR A 70 1.13 3.48 5.96
N VAL A 71 1.42 2.60 6.92
CA VAL A 71 1.99 1.28 6.64
C VAL A 71 0.94 0.43 5.94
N ARG A 72 1.32 -0.20 4.84
CA ARG A 72 0.50 -1.11 4.06
C ARG A 72 1.17 -2.47 3.94
N ALA A 73 0.37 -3.49 3.70
CA ALA A 73 0.81 -4.83 3.32
C ALA A 73 -0.23 -5.44 2.41
N TYR A 74 0.16 -6.42 1.61
CA TYR A 74 -0.83 -7.21 0.89
C TYR A 74 -1.55 -8.13 1.86
N VAL A 75 -2.88 -8.16 1.75
CA VAL A 75 -3.74 -9.05 2.50
C VAL A 75 -4.35 -10.04 1.53
N VAL A 76 -3.99 -11.30 1.68
CA VAL A 76 -4.55 -12.39 0.89
C VAL A 76 -5.79 -12.91 1.60
N THR A 77 -6.94 -12.73 0.97
CA THR A 77 -8.22 -13.26 1.47
C THR A 77 -8.44 -14.67 0.94
N MET A 78 -8.70 -15.60 1.84
CA MET A 78 -8.91 -17.01 1.52
C MET A 78 -10.40 -17.32 1.49
N ALA A 79 -10.85 -17.80 0.34
CA ALA A 79 -12.20 -18.32 0.15
C ALA A 79 -12.13 -19.79 -0.26
N PRO A 80 -12.96 -20.68 0.30
CA PRO A 80 -13.02 -22.07 -0.12
C PRO A 80 -13.42 -22.19 -1.58
N GLU A 81 -12.80 -23.12 -2.30
CA GLU A 81 -13.16 -23.49 -3.67
C GLU A 81 -14.15 -24.67 -3.72
N VAL A 82 -14.38 -25.31 -2.56
CA VAL A 82 -15.34 -26.38 -2.37
C VAL A 82 -16.15 -26.12 -1.12
N GLU A 83 -17.40 -26.60 -1.09
CA GLU A 83 -18.30 -26.38 0.03
C GLU A 83 -18.33 -27.58 0.99
N GLY A 84 -18.62 -27.33 2.25
CA GLY A 84 -18.79 -28.39 3.26
C GLY A 84 -18.54 -27.87 4.67
N ARG A 85 -18.67 -28.79 5.64
CA ARG A 85 -18.42 -28.50 7.05
C ARG A 85 -16.92 -28.42 7.31
N ILE A 86 -16.51 -27.45 8.11
CA ILE A 86 -15.12 -27.32 8.59
C ILE A 86 -14.88 -28.35 9.69
N VAL A 87 -13.96 -29.27 9.44
CA VAL A 87 -13.62 -30.39 10.36
C VAL A 87 -12.28 -30.14 11.06
N GLU A 88 -11.40 -29.33 10.51
CA GLU A 88 -10.14 -28.95 11.14
C GLU A 88 -9.88 -27.46 10.91
N LEU A 89 -9.41 -26.79 11.97
CA LEU A 89 -9.00 -25.37 11.94
C LEU A 89 -7.77 -25.24 12.84
N PRO A 90 -6.57 -25.61 12.36
CA PRO A 90 -5.35 -25.71 13.17
C PRO A 90 -4.69 -24.36 13.46
N VAL A 91 -5.31 -23.25 13.06
CA VAL A 91 -4.76 -21.89 13.19
C VAL A 91 -5.62 -21.03 14.11
N ALA A 92 -4.95 -20.06 14.75
CA ALA A 92 -5.59 -19.04 15.57
C ALA A 92 -5.40 -17.64 14.94
N ASP A 93 -6.25 -16.70 15.35
CA ASP A 93 -6.10 -15.30 14.95
C ASP A 93 -4.76 -14.73 15.43
N ASN A 94 -4.10 -13.92 14.60
CA ASN A 94 -2.76 -13.37 14.82
C ASN A 94 -1.60 -14.41 14.90
N GLN A 95 -1.85 -15.67 14.56
CA GLN A 95 -0.81 -16.68 14.44
C GLN A 95 0.00 -16.48 13.17
N PHE A 96 1.34 -16.64 13.27
CA PHE A 96 2.21 -16.68 12.10
C PHE A 96 2.11 -18.05 11.43
N VAL A 97 1.99 -18.05 10.10
CA VAL A 97 1.91 -19.24 9.25
C VAL A 97 2.90 -19.13 8.10
N HIS A 98 3.39 -20.29 7.65
CA HIS A 98 4.25 -20.36 6.49
C HIS A 98 3.45 -20.71 5.24
N LYS A 99 4.00 -20.36 4.09
CA LYS A 99 3.46 -20.78 2.80
C LYS A 99 3.33 -22.31 2.74
N GLY A 100 2.13 -22.81 2.42
CA GLY A 100 1.81 -24.23 2.36
C GLY A 100 1.19 -24.80 3.63
N ASP A 101 1.25 -24.08 4.77
CA ASP A 101 0.62 -24.52 6.01
C ASP A 101 -0.91 -24.65 5.81
N VAL A 102 -1.49 -25.70 6.40
CA VAL A 102 -2.92 -25.90 6.36
C VAL A 102 -3.60 -24.92 7.30
N LEU A 103 -4.50 -24.12 6.76
CA LEU A 103 -5.27 -23.13 7.51
C LEU A 103 -6.62 -23.71 7.98
N MET A 104 -7.23 -24.51 7.11
CA MET A 104 -8.56 -25.07 7.34
C MET A 104 -8.76 -26.32 6.48
N VAL A 105 -9.53 -27.26 6.98
CA VAL A 105 -9.95 -28.46 6.25
C VAL A 105 -11.48 -28.54 6.22
N VAL A 106 -12.01 -28.57 5.00
CA VAL A 106 -13.42 -28.90 4.73
C VAL A 106 -13.57 -30.42 4.72
N ASP A 107 -14.68 -30.96 5.22
CA ASP A 107 -14.92 -32.40 5.30
C ASP A 107 -14.64 -33.11 3.96
N PRO A 108 -13.59 -33.95 3.87
CA PRO A 108 -13.18 -34.58 2.63
C PRO A 108 -13.99 -35.86 2.30
N SER A 109 -14.89 -36.28 3.15
CA SER A 109 -15.53 -37.61 3.04
C SER A 109 -16.25 -37.82 1.71
N ASN A 110 -17.10 -36.87 1.33
CA ASN A 110 -17.82 -36.92 0.05
C ASN A 110 -16.90 -36.83 -1.16
N TYR A 111 -15.83 -36.05 -1.04
CA TYR A 111 -14.83 -35.86 -2.11
C TYR A 111 -13.96 -37.11 -2.31
N LYS A 112 -13.62 -37.85 -1.22
CA LYS A 112 -12.96 -39.16 -1.29
C LYS A 112 -13.82 -40.17 -2.01
N ILE A 113 -15.10 -40.25 -1.66
CA ILE A 113 -16.06 -41.14 -2.33
C ILE A 113 -16.19 -40.81 -3.82
N ALA A 114 -16.23 -39.49 -4.15
CA ALA A 114 -16.28 -39.06 -5.55
C ALA A 114 -15.04 -39.51 -6.36
N VAL A 115 -13.85 -39.46 -5.76
CA VAL A 115 -12.62 -39.97 -6.39
C VAL A 115 -12.71 -41.48 -6.61
N GLU A 116 -13.17 -42.27 -5.62
CA GLU A 116 -13.33 -43.72 -5.72
C GLU A 116 -14.33 -44.13 -6.82
N LEU A 117 -15.46 -43.42 -6.92
CA LEU A 117 -16.44 -43.63 -7.98
C LEU A 117 -15.89 -43.32 -9.36
N ALA A 118 -15.18 -42.20 -9.50
CA ALA A 118 -14.55 -41.82 -10.75
C ALA A 118 -13.45 -42.80 -11.15
N ASP A 119 -12.61 -43.25 -10.21
CA ASP A 119 -11.60 -44.29 -10.44
C ASP A 119 -12.23 -45.64 -10.92
N ALA A 120 -13.35 -46.05 -10.32
CA ALA A 120 -14.05 -47.25 -10.75
C ALA A 120 -14.62 -47.12 -12.17
N ALA A 121 -15.19 -45.96 -12.51
CA ALA A 121 -15.68 -45.68 -13.86
C ALA A 121 -14.54 -45.64 -14.89
N ALA A 122 -13.38 -45.08 -14.55
CA ALA A 122 -12.21 -45.06 -15.42
C ALA A 122 -11.67 -46.47 -15.69
N LYS A 123 -11.60 -47.33 -14.66
CA LYS A 123 -11.20 -48.75 -14.82
C LYS A 123 -12.16 -49.51 -15.72
N GLN A 124 -13.46 -49.26 -15.59
CA GLN A 124 -14.47 -49.87 -16.47
C GLN A 124 -14.30 -49.41 -17.92
N ALA A 125 -14.11 -48.11 -18.15
CA ALA A 125 -13.90 -47.55 -19.47
C ALA A 125 -12.58 -48.05 -20.10
N GLU A 126 -11.52 -48.20 -19.29
CA GLU A 126 -10.24 -48.75 -19.70
C GLU A 126 -10.38 -50.21 -20.22
N ALA A 127 -11.06 -51.04 -19.43
CA ALA A 127 -11.31 -52.44 -19.84
C ALA A 127 -12.12 -52.52 -21.13
N THR A 128 -13.09 -51.64 -21.31
CA THR A 128 -13.86 -51.54 -22.56
C THR A 128 -13.03 -51.10 -23.73
N ALA A 129 -12.18 -50.09 -23.57
CA ALA A 129 -11.26 -49.59 -24.62
C ALA A 129 -10.26 -50.67 -25.05
N GLN A 130 -9.64 -51.34 -24.06
CA GLN A 130 -8.71 -52.45 -24.32
C GLN A 130 -9.38 -53.63 -25.03
N ASN A 131 -10.64 -53.92 -24.73
CA ASN A 131 -11.39 -54.96 -25.41
C ASN A 131 -11.71 -54.57 -26.86
N ALA A 132 -12.20 -53.36 -27.09
CA ALA A 132 -12.51 -52.85 -28.42
C ALA A 132 -11.26 -52.77 -29.29
N GLU A 133 -10.11 -52.34 -28.76
CA GLU A 133 -8.84 -52.31 -29.49
C GLU A 133 -8.37 -53.70 -29.87
N ARG A 134 -8.41 -54.68 -28.95
CA ARG A 134 -8.08 -56.09 -29.25
C ARG A 134 -9.01 -56.67 -30.31
N GLU A 135 -10.29 -56.33 -30.32
CA GLU A 135 -11.24 -56.78 -31.34
C GLU A 135 -10.92 -56.15 -32.71
N ALA A 136 -10.68 -54.84 -32.76
CA ALA A 136 -10.27 -54.15 -33.98
C ALA A 136 -8.97 -54.75 -34.57
N GLU A 137 -7.97 -54.99 -33.70
CA GLU A 137 -6.73 -55.65 -34.13
C GLU A 137 -6.94 -57.07 -34.69
N ARG A 138 -7.78 -57.85 -34.05
CA ARG A 138 -8.14 -59.20 -34.58
C ARG A 138 -8.76 -59.08 -35.96
N ARG A 139 -9.69 -58.17 -36.19
CA ARG A 139 -10.37 -57.95 -37.47
C ARG A 139 -9.43 -57.43 -38.54
N ARG A 140 -8.46 -56.56 -38.20
CA ARG A 140 -7.40 -56.11 -39.15
C ARG A 140 -6.53 -57.25 -39.63
N LYS A 141 -6.26 -58.29 -38.83
CA LYS A 141 -5.44 -59.47 -39.18
C LYS A 141 -6.17 -60.52 -40.03
N LEU A 142 -7.50 -60.48 -40.17
CA LEU A 142 -8.28 -61.38 -40.99
C LEU A 142 -8.24 -60.94 -42.47
N ASN A 143 -8.27 -61.91 -43.40
CA ASN A 143 -8.28 -61.62 -44.84
C ASN A 143 -9.64 -61.06 -45.29
N ASP A 144 -9.69 -60.49 -46.50
CA ASP A 144 -10.85 -59.79 -47.05
C ASP A 144 -12.04 -60.73 -47.38
N LEU A 145 -11.82 -62.06 -47.39
CA LEU A 145 -12.89 -63.03 -47.55
C LEU A 145 -13.65 -63.31 -46.23
N ALA A 146 -13.04 -63.02 -45.10
CA ALA A 146 -13.60 -63.27 -43.79
C ALA A 146 -14.25 -62.03 -43.12
N VAL A 147 -13.87 -60.81 -43.51
CA VAL A 147 -14.36 -59.53 -42.95
C VAL A 147 -14.43 -58.47 -44.03
N THR A 148 -15.60 -57.79 -44.17
CA THR A 148 -15.78 -56.73 -45.14
C THR A 148 -15.00 -55.45 -44.70
N VAL A 149 -14.67 -54.56 -45.63
CA VAL A 149 -14.02 -53.28 -45.37
C VAL A 149 -14.89 -52.43 -44.40
N GLU A 150 -16.18 -52.41 -44.59
CA GLU A 150 -17.16 -51.73 -43.73
C GLU A 150 -17.09 -52.24 -42.28
N GLN A 151 -17.08 -53.56 -42.08
CA GLN A 151 -16.96 -54.17 -40.75
C GLN A 151 -15.62 -53.76 -40.06
N ARG A 152 -14.50 -53.76 -40.76
CA ARG A 152 -13.21 -53.30 -40.18
C ARG A 152 -13.31 -51.83 -39.76
N GLN A 153 -13.83 -50.97 -40.62
CA GLN A 153 -14.01 -49.57 -40.33
C GLN A 153 -14.92 -49.34 -39.11
N THR A 154 -15.97 -50.17 -38.96
CA THR A 154 -16.87 -50.11 -37.79
C THR A 154 -16.11 -50.44 -36.50
N TYR A 155 -15.30 -51.54 -36.46
CA TYR A 155 -14.54 -51.91 -35.27
C TYR A 155 -13.41 -50.89 -34.98
N ASP A 156 -12.76 -50.33 -35.96
CA ASP A 156 -11.78 -49.27 -35.79
C ASP A 156 -12.42 -48.02 -35.18
N THR A 157 -13.58 -47.62 -35.69
CA THR A 157 -14.34 -46.46 -35.15
C THR A 157 -14.81 -46.74 -33.70
N GLU A 158 -15.23 -47.97 -33.41
CA GLU A 158 -15.65 -48.39 -32.07
C GLU A 158 -14.48 -48.37 -31.08
N ALA A 159 -13.29 -48.79 -31.48
CA ALA A 159 -12.08 -48.75 -30.67
C ALA A 159 -11.70 -47.28 -30.34
N VAL A 160 -11.71 -46.38 -31.37
CA VAL A 160 -11.46 -44.98 -31.16
C VAL A 160 -12.49 -44.34 -30.22
N ALA A 161 -13.78 -44.67 -30.39
CA ALA A 161 -14.85 -44.17 -29.50
C ALA A 161 -14.70 -44.66 -28.05
N ALA A 162 -14.31 -45.93 -27.87
CA ALA A 162 -14.06 -46.49 -26.55
C ALA A 162 -12.82 -45.86 -25.88
N GLN A 163 -11.76 -45.60 -26.63
CA GLN A 163 -10.58 -44.90 -26.16
C GLN A 163 -10.94 -43.46 -25.70
N ALA A 164 -11.71 -42.75 -26.50
CA ALA A 164 -12.16 -41.38 -26.13
C ALA A 164 -13.00 -41.37 -24.83
N ARG A 165 -13.83 -42.40 -24.62
CA ARG A 165 -14.59 -42.55 -23.34
C ARG A 165 -13.67 -42.82 -22.16
N TYR A 166 -12.60 -43.58 -22.34
CA TYR A 166 -11.61 -43.82 -21.29
C TYR A 166 -10.87 -42.52 -20.94
N GLU A 167 -10.47 -41.75 -21.91
CA GLU A 167 -9.82 -40.44 -21.69
C GLU A 167 -10.72 -39.47 -20.95
N GLN A 168 -12.00 -39.44 -21.31
CA GLN A 168 -13.00 -38.65 -20.58
C GLN A 168 -13.15 -39.11 -19.11
N ALA A 169 -13.19 -40.43 -18.88
CA ALA A 169 -13.28 -40.96 -17.53
C ALA A 169 -12.04 -40.63 -16.69
N ARG A 170 -10.85 -40.68 -17.29
CA ARG A 170 -9.60 -40.22 -16.66
C ARG A 170 -9.66 -38.73 -16.27
N ALA A 171 -10.17 -37.89 -17.16
CA ALA A 171 -10.35 -36.46 -16.86
C ALA A 171 -11.31 -36.24 -15.67
N ASN A 172 -12.36 -37.06 -15.56
CA ASN A 172 -13.27 -37.02 -14.41
C ASN A 172 -12.58 -37.43 -13.10
N VAL A 173 -11.68 -38.42 -13.11
CA VAL A 173 -10.84 -38.78 -11.95
C VAL A 173 -10.00 -37.59 -11.52
N GLU A 174 -9.33 -36.94 -12.45
CA GLU A 174 -8.48 -35.81 -12.15
C GLU A 174 -9.29 -34.64 -11.56
N GLN A 175 -10.47 -34.36 -12.12
CA GLN A 175 -11.36 -33.34 -11.56
C GLN A 175 -11.79 -33.67 -10.12
N ALA A 176 -12.11 -34.92 -9.83
CA ALA A 176 -12.47 -35.36 -8.48
C ALA A 176 -11.29 -35.24 -7.50
N ARG A 177 -10.07 -35.56 -7.94
CA ARG A 177 -8.84 -35.37 -7.14
C ARG A 177 -8.56 -33.91 -6.83
N ILE A 178 -8.68 -33.03 -7.81
CA ILE A 178 -8.55 -31.58 -7.61
C ILE A 178 -9.56 -31.08 -6.57
N ASN A 179 -10.80 -31.51 -6.66
CA ASN A 179 -11.82 -31.12 -5.68
C ASN A 179 -11.50 -31.67 -4.28
N LEU A 180 -10.92 -32.85 -4.16
CA LEU A 180 -10.45 -33.41 -2.89
C LEU A 180 -9.26 -32.59 -2.33
N GLU A 181 -8.29 -32.22 -3.17
CA GLU A 181 -7.16 -31.38 -2.78
C GLU A 181 -7.66 -30.02 -2.25
N ARG A 182 -8.64 -29.41 -2.92
CA ARG A 182 -9.25 -28.13 -2.54
C ARG A 182 -10.00 -28.15 -1.20
N THR A 183 -10.23 -29.33 -0.61
CA THR A 183 -10.75 -29.43 0.76
C THR A 183 -9.74 -28.93 1.79
N GLN A 184 -8.44 -28.90 1.47
CA GLN A 184 -7.39 -28.38 2.34
C GLN A 184 -7.01 -26.98 1.89
N ILE A 185 -7.46 -25.99 2.61
CA ILE A 185 -7.12 -24.59 2.35
C ILE A 185 -5.75 -24.31 2.98
N ARG A 186 -4.78 -23.94 2.15
CA ARG A 186 -3.40 -23.68 2.56
C ARG A 186 -3.00 -22.23 2.36
N SER A 187 -2.07 -21.73 3.19
CA SER A 187 -1.53 -20.38 3.02
C SER A 187 -0.70 -20.26 1.74
N PRO A 188 -0.97 -19.29 0.88
CA PRO A 188 -0.16 -19.02 -0.31
C PRO A 188 1.10 -18.20 -0.01
N VAL A 189 1.20 -17.57 1.18
CA VAL A 189 2.26 -16.66 1.60
C VAL A 189 2.74 -16.96 3.02
N ASN A 190 3.90 -16.44 3.38
CA ASN A 190 4.35 -16.36 4.77
C ASN A 190 3.70 -15.14 5.43
N GLY A 191 3.04 -15.29 6.59
CA GLY A 191 2.38 -14.13 7.18
C GLY A 191 1.57 -14.42 8.43
N TRP A 192 0.78 -13.46 8.83
CA TRP A 192 -0.07 -13.56 10.01
C TRP A 192 -1.53 -13.75 9.62
N VAL A 193 -2.15 -14.77 10.20
CA VAL A 193 -3.59 -14.95 10.09
C VAL A 193 -4.29 -13.76 10.73
N THR A 194 -5.25 -13.21 10.03
CA THR A 194 -6.10 -12.13 10.53
C THR A 194 -7.53 -12.35 10.06
N ASN A 195 -8.48 -11.73 10.76
CA ASN A 195 -9.89 -11.82 10.38
C ASN A 195 -10.39 -13.27 10.21
N LEU A 196 -10.08 -14.11 11.21
CA LEU A 196 -10.56 -15.49 11.28
C LEU A 196 -12.04 -15.49 11.65
N LEU A 197 -12.92 -15.42 10.64
CA LEU A 197 -14.37 -15.28 10.79
C LEU A 197 -15.07 -16.61 11.05
N THR A 198 -14.39 -17.72 10.78
CA THR A 198 -14.97 -19.06 10.81
C THR A 198 -14.54 -19.85 12.03
N ARG A 199 -15.32 -20.84 12.40
CA ARG A 199 -15.08 -21.75 13.53
C ARG A 199 -15.21 -23.20 13.11
N LEU A 200 -14.63 -24.08 13.92
CA LEU A 200 -14.81 -25.53 13.77
C LEU A 200 -16.31 -25.90 13.81
N GLY A 201 -16.75 -26.61 12.79
CA GLY A 201 -18.17 -27.03 12.65
C GLY A 201 -19.00 -26.10 11.76
N ASP A 202 -18.52 -24.90 11.42
CA ASP A 202 -19.21 -24.02 10.48
C ASP A 202 -19.25 -24.63 9.08
N TYR A 203 -20.17 -24.15 8.25
CA TYR A 203 -20.30 -24.57 6.87
C TYR A 203 -19.65 -23.55 5.93
N ALA A 204 -18.59 -23.97 5.27
CA ALA A 204 -17.87 -23.18 4.29
C ALA A 204 -18.60 -23.18 2.94
N ARG A 205 -18.77 -21.99 2.33
CA ARG A 205 -19.36 -21.82 1.00
C ARG A 205 -18.33 -21.35 0.01
N VAL A 206 -18.45 -21.79 -1.23
CA VAL A 206 -17.56 -21.39 -2.32
C VAL A 206 -17.60 -19.87 -2.50
N GLY A 207 -16.40 -19.23 -2.52
CA GLY A 207 -16.25 -17.80 -2.76
C GLY A 207 -16.50 -16.90 -1.54
N GLU A 208 -16.92 -17.42 -0.41
CA GLU A 208 -17.10 -16.66 0.82
C GLU A 208 -15.78 -16.57 1.58
N THR A 209 -15.29 -15.34 1.85
CA THR A 209 -14.04 -15.15 2.59
C THR A 209 -14.17 -15.64 4.02
N VAL A 210 -13.29 -16.54 4.43
CA VAL A 210 -13.30 -17.17 5.77
C VAL A 210 -12.06 -16.81 6.60
N ILE A 211 -10.91 -16.61 5.97
CA ILE A 211 -9.63 -16.30 6.61
C ILE A 211 -8.91 -15.27 5.74
N SER A 212 -8.16 -14.38 6.37
CA SER A 212 -7.22 -13.48 5.68
C SER A 212 -5.82 -13.68 6.24
N VAL A 213 -4.80 -13.55 5.40
CA VAL A 213 -3.39 -13.62 5.78
C VAL A 213 -2.70 -12.35 5.32
N VAL A 214 -2.08 -11.63 6.27
CA VAL A 214 -1.24 -10.47 5.97
C VAL A 214 0.14 -10.98 5.58
N ASP A 215 0.55 -10.72 4.35
CA ASP A 215 1.85 -11.14 3.83
C ASP A 215 3.00 -10.41 4.54
N ALA A 216 3.85 -11.17 5.23
CA ALA A 216 4.96 -10.68 6.02
C ALA A 216 6.07 -10.01 5.19
N GLU A 217 6.16 -10.35 3.93
CA GLU A 217 7.24 -9.91 3.03
C GLU A 217 6.82 -8.71 2.15
N SER A 218 5.58 -8.25 2.28
CA SER A 218 4.98 -7.27 1.39
C SER A 218 4.80 -5.88 1.97
N PHE A 219 5.38 -5.57 3.13
CA PHE A 219 5.17 -4.27 3.78
C PHE A 219 5.82 -3.11 3.00
N TRP A 220 5.03 -2.03 2.84
CA TRP A 220 5.50 -0.74 2.33
C TRP A 220 4.84 0.40 3.10
N VAL A 221 5.22 1.63 2.82
CA VAL A 221 4.57 2.82 3.38
C VAL A 221 4.04 3.70 2.26
N ASP A 222 2.76 4.04 2.30
CA ASP A 222 2.19 5.07 1.46
C ASP A 222 2.32 6.41 2.19
N GLY A 223 3.14 7.31 1.67
CA GLY A 223 3.24 8.69 2.13
C GLY A 223 2.40 9.60 1.23
N TYR A 224 1.50 10.39 1.83
CA TYR A 224 0.64 11.30 1.08
C TYR A 224 1.28 12.70 1.05
N PHE A 225 1.89 13.04 -0.08
CA PHE A 225 2.57 14.32 -0.29
C PHE A 225 1.68 15.29 -1.05
N GLU A 226 1.83 16.58 -0.77
CA GLU A 226 1.16 17.62 -1.54
C GLU A 226 1.69 17.67 -2.96
N GLU A 227 0.82 17.95 -3.93
CA GLU A 227 1.18 18.03 -5.36
C GLU A 227 2.29 19.05 -5.63
N THR A 228 2.41 20.08 -4.78
CA THR A 228 3.46 21.10 -4.83
C THR A 228 4.86 20.53 -4.59
N ASN A 229 4.98 19.41 -3.88
CA ASN A 229 6.24 18.79 -3.52
C ASN A 229 6.66 17.68 -4.51
N LEU A 230 5.77 17.24 -5.40
CA LEU A 230 6.03 16.12 -6.30
C LEU A 230 7.17 16.37 -7.28
N GLY A 231 7.38 17.62 -7.70
CA GLY A 231 8.46 17.98 -8.62
C GLY A 231 9.87 17.69 -8.09
N SER A 232 10.00 17.56 -6.76
CA SER A 232 11.28 17.24 -6.09
C SER A 232 11.41 15.77 -5.69
N ILE A 233 10.37 14.95 -5.89
CA ILE A 233 10.35 13.53 -5.50
C ILE A 233 10.52 12.67 -6.75
N HIS A 234 11.51 11.76 -6.72
CA HIS A 234 11.77 10.84 -7.82
C HIS A 234 11.87 9.40 -7.33
N GLU A 235 11.54 8.46 -8.22
CA GLU A 235 11.71 7.04 -7.95
C GLU A 235 13.19 6.70 -7.66
N GLY A 236 13.41 5.92 -6.61
CA GLY A 236 14.73 5.57 -6.09
C GLY A 236 15.33 6.56 -5.10
N ASP A 237 14.67 7.69 -4.80
CA ASP A 237 15.15 8.61 -3.77
C ASP A 237 15.11 7.95 -2.39
N PRO A 238 16.14 8.16 -1.54
CA PRO A 238 16.14 7.62 -0.18
C PRO A 238 15.05 8.27 0.66
N ALA A 239 14.39 7.44 1.47
CA ALA A 239 13.32 7.87 2.35
C ALA A 239 13.57 7.40 3.79
N LYS A 240 13.18 8.24 4.74
CA LYS A 240 13.19 7.96 6.17
C LYS A 240 11.76 7.89 6.66
N VAL A 241 11.42 6.77 7.25
CA VAL A 241 10.08 6.52 7.79
C VAL A 241 10.18 6.40 9.30
N LYS A 242 9.40 7.20 10.02
CA LYS A 242 9.28 7.15 11.46
C LYS A 242 7.85 6.79 11.84
N LEU A 243 7.67 5.61 12.43
CA LEU A 243 6.38 5.18 12.96
C LEU A 243 6.05 5.94 14.25
N MET A 244 4.78 6.25 14.45
CA MET A 244 4.34 7.03 15.61
C MET A 244 4.64 6.32 16.94
N GLY A 245 4.55 4.99 16.99
CA GLY A 245 4.77 4.19 18.20
C GLY A 245 6.23 3.78 18.47
N TYR A 246 7.19 4.14 17.60
CA TYR A 246 8.57 3.69 17.70
C TYR A 246 9.55 4.86 17.59
N SER A 247 10.69 4.76 18.26
CA SER A 247 11.76 5.77 18.18
C SER A 247 12.72 5.52 17.00
N GLN A 248 12.81 4.29 16.53
CA GLN A 248 13.69 3.88 15.44
C GLN A 248 13.19 4.44 14.11
N ILE A 249 14.15 4.80 13.24
CA ILE A 249 13.89 5.23 11.87
C ILE A 249 14.05 4.01 10.97
N ILE A 250 13.06 3.80 10.12
CA ILE A 250 13.08 2.80 9.07
C ILE A 250 13.60 3.49 7.81
N HIS A 251 14.57 2.87 7.14
CA HIS A 251 15.09 3.33 5.88
C HIS A 251 14.41 2.61 4.73
N GLY A 252 14.14 3.37 3.68
CA GLY A 252 13.52 2.88 2.47
C GLY A 252 13.82 3.76 1.29
N ARG A 253 13.18 3.49 0.18
CA ARG A 253 13.30 4.23 -1.07
C ARG A 253 11.94 4.47 -1.69
N VAL A 254 11.83 5.56 -2.43
CA VAL A 254 10.66 5.82 -3.26
C VAL A 254 10.55 4.73 -4.33
N GLY A 255 9.55 3.88 -4.23
CA GLY A 255 9.29 2.81 -5.20
C GLY A 255 8.48 3.32 -6.39
N SER A 256 7.45 4.10 -6.13
CA SER A 256 6.60 4.67 -7.18
C SER A 256 5.78 5.86 -6.67
N ILE A 257 5.33 6.68 -7.62
CA ILE A 257 4.43 7.80 -7.36
C ILE A 257 3.06 7.46 -7.98
N GLY A 258 2.01 7.59 -7.19
CA GLY A 258 0.65 7.31 -7.64
C GLY A 258 0.24 8.18 -8.83
N ARG A 259 -0.23 7.56 -9.91
CA ARG A 259 -0.62 8.24 -11.15
C ARG A 259 -2.10 8.61 -11.21
N GLY A 260 -2.87 8.28 -10.18
CA GLY A 260 -4.29 8.59 -10.12
C GLY A 260 -4.75 8.78 -8.68
N ILE A 261 -5.54 9.83 -8.48
CA ILE A 261 -6.21 10.11 -7.21
C ILE A 261 -7.70 10.28 -7.49
N ASN A 262 -8.51 9.85 -6.54
CA ASN A 262 -9.95 10.08 -6.62
C ASN A 262 -10.27 11.49 -6.11
N VAL A 263 -10.78 12.32 -6.99
CA VAL A 263 -11.23 13.68 -6.64
C VAL A 263 -12.75 13.77 -6.82
N PRO A 264 -13.48 14.52 -5.97
CA PRO A 264 -14.94 14.60 -6.01
C PRO A 264 -15.51 15.00 -7.36
N ASN A 265 -14.77 15.81 -8.13
CA ASN A 265 -15.20 16.29 -9.46
C ASN A 265 -14.89 15.33 -10.61
N ALA A 266 -14.22 14.20 -10.35
CA ALA A 266 -13.82 13.25 -11.39
C ALA A 266 -14.87 12.15 -11.64
N GLN A 267 -15.85 12.00 -10.76
CA GLN A 267 -16.86 10.95 -10.91
C GLN A 267 -18.07 11.50 -11.70
N PRO A 268 -18.43 10.88 -12.84
CA PRO A 268 -19.68 11.19 -13.51
C PRO A 268 -20.85 10.77 -12.61
N ASN A 269 -21.95 11.53 -12.68
CA ASN A 269 -23.21 11.14 -12.06
C ASN A 269 -23.81 9.89 -12.76
N GLN A 270 -24.94 9.38 -12.25
CA GLN A 270 -25.63 8.22 -12.85
C GLN A 270 -26.05 8.42 -14.33
N GLN A 271 -26.15 9.67 -14.78
CA GLN A 271 -26.46 10.02 -16.19
C GLN A 271 -25.19 10.20 -17.04
N GLY A 272 -23.99 9.95 -16.49
CA GLY A 272 -22.73 10.09 -17.22
C GLY A 272 -22.23 11.53 -17.37
N LEU A 273 -22.84 12.49 -16.68
CA LEU A 273 -22.45 13.90 -16.71
C LEU A 273 -21.40 14.19 -15.61
N ALA A 274 -20.43 15.04 -15.94
CA ALA A 274 -19.43 15.48 -14.97
C ALA A 274 -20.08 16.22 -13.79
N THR A 275 -19.80 15.79 -12.56
CA THR A 275 -20.25 16.50 -11.37
C THR A 275 -19.25 17.60 -11.05
N VAL A 276 -19.69 18.85 -11.12
CA VAL A 276 -18.88 20.01 -10.77
C VAL A 276 -19.41 20.62 -9.46
N ASN A 277 -18.63 20.52 -8.40
CA ASN A 277 -18.94 21.20 -7.15
C ASN A 277 -18.43 22.64 -7.23
N PRO A 278 -19.27 23.66 -7.00
CA PRO A 278 -18.80 25.03 -6.90
C PRO A 278 -17.84 25.19 -5.73
N ILE A 279 -16.61 25.63 -6.01
CA ILE A 279 -15.59 25.85 -4.99
C ILE A 279 -15.73 27.28 -4.48
N PHE A 280 -16.27 27.45 -3.27
CA PHE A 280 -16.36 28.74 -2.59
C PHE A 280 -15.19 28.99 -1.62
N THR A 281 -14.10 28.21 -1.73
CA THR A 281 -12.95 28.35 -0.84
C THR A 281 -12.01 29.43 -1.37
N TRP A 282 -11.70 30.41 -0.51
CA TRP A 282 -10.69 31.46 -0.73
C TRP A 282 -9.29 30.88 -1.05
N VAL A 283 -8.96 29.74 -0.46
CA VAL A 283 -7.69 29.05 -0.65
C VAL A 283 -7.95 27.67 -1.28
N ARG A 284 -7.38 27.41 -2.43
CA ARG A 284 -7.36 26.07 -3.04
C ARG A 284 -6.28 25.25 -2.34
N LEU A 285 -6.71 24.24 -1.61
CA LEU A 285 -5.80 23.29 -0.98
C LEU A 285 -5.17 22.40 -2.06
N ALA A 286 -3.85 22.17 -1.93
CA ALA A 286 -3.13 21.23 -2.78
C ALA A 286 -3.68 19.81 -2.57
N GLN A 287 -3.79 19.06 -3.66
CA GLN A 287 -4.17 17.65 -3.60
C GLN A 287 -3.03 16.83 -3.00
N ARG A 288 -3.39 15.71 -2.35
CA ARG A 288 -2.40 14.78 -1.81
C ARG A 288 -2.28 13.57 -2.72
N VAL A 289 -1.05 13.29 -3.10
CA VAL A 289 -0.71 12.18 -3.99
C VAL A 289 0.03 11.12 -3.20
N PRO A 290 -0.37 9.84 -3.26
CA PRO A 290 0.33 8.77 -2.59
C PRO A 290 1.67 8.49 -3.28
N VAL A 291 2.72 8.45 -2.47
CA VAL A 291 4.07 8.03 -2.85
C VAL A 291 4.37 6.76 -2.07
N ARG A 292 4.62 5.69 -2.80
CA ARG A 292 4.99 4.40 -2.23
C ARG A 292 6.45 4.39 -1.85
N ILE A 293 6.72 4.04 -0.60
CA ILE A 293 8.07 3.87 -0.05
C ILE A 293 8.28 2.38 0.22
N ASP A 294 9.16 1.78 -0.52
CA ASP A 294 9.59 0.40 -0.31
C ASP A 294 10.61 0.39 0.84
N ILE A 295 10.41 -0.53 1.79
CA ILE A 295 11.21 -0.64 3.01
C ILE A 295 12.44 -1.48 2.70
N ASP A 296 13.65 -0.92 2.92
CA ASP A 296 14.90 -1.65 2.70
C ASP A 296 15.15 -2.68 3.84
N ARG A 297 14.98 -2.24 5.08
CA ARG A 297 15.19 -3.07 6.28
C ARG A 297 14.35 -2.57 7.44
N VAL A 298 13.73 -3.50 8.14
CA VAL A 298 13.03 -3.23 9.41
C VAL A 298 14.03 -3.37 10.55
N PRO A 299 14.24 -2.35 11.40
CA PRO A 299 15.10 -2.46 12.58
C PRO A 299 14.57 -3.48 13.58
N ASP A 300 15.49 -4.09 14.35
CA ASP A 300 15.13 -5.04 15.41
C ASP A 300 14.22 -4.38 16.44
N GLY A 301 13.19 -5.10 16.87
CA GLY A 301 12.20 -4.62 17.83
C GLY A 301 11.03 -3.82 17.25
N VAL A 302 11.05 -3.50 15.97
CA VAL A 302 9.92 -2.87 15.28
C VAL A 302 8.99 -3.95 14.70
N ARG A 303 7.73 -3.95 15.09
CA ARG A 303 6.70 -4.81 14.51
C ARG A 303 5.82 -3.95 13.59
N LEU A 304 5.86 -4.26 12.30
CA LEU A 304 5.00 -3.61 11.32
C LEU A 304 3.59 -4.17 11.39
N VAL A 305 2.61 -3.29 11.40
CA VAL A 305 1.19 -3.65 11.28
C VAL A 305 0.58 -2.77 10.20
N ALA A 306 -0.15 -3.35 9.28
CA ALA A 306 -0.87 -2.60 8.26
C ALA A 306 -1.86 -1.63 8.92
N GLY A 307 -1.87 -0.37 8.49
CA GLY A 307 -2.67 0.69 9.08
C GLY A 307 -1.93 1.57 10.11
N MET A 308 -0.69 1.22 10.51
CA MET A 308 0.10 2.12 11.38
C MET A 308 0.38 3.45 10.69
N THR A 309 0.34 4.52 11.49
CA THR A 309 0.68 5.88 11.03
C THR A 309 2.19 6.09 11.03
N ALA A 310 2.68 6.74 10.00
CA ALA A 310 4.08 7.06 9.81
C ALA A 310 4.29 8.53 9.42
N THR A 311 5.42 9.08 9.80
CA THR A 311 5.97 10.30 9.21
C THR A 311 7.01 9.88 8.19
N VAL A 312 6.93 10.41 6.99
CA VAL A 312 7.84 10.09 5.88
C VAL A 312 8.58 11.36 5.48
N GLN A 313 9.89 11.27 5.39
CA GLN A 313 10.77 12.30 4.84
C GLN A 313 11.52 11.69 3.66
N ILE A 314 11.54 12.38 2.54
CA ILE A 314 12.31 11.99 1.35
C ILE A 314 13.50 12.93 1.24
N ASP A 315 14.68 12.37 1.03
CA ASP A 315 15.92 13.11 0.82
C ASP A 315 16.22 13.10 -0.70
N PRO A 316 15.84 14.17 -1.48
CA PRO A 316 16.06 14.21 -2.92
C PRO A 316 17.55 14.16 -3.24
N ARG A 317 17.95 13.41 -4.27
CA ARG A 317 19.34 13.39 -4.73
C ARG A 317 19.63 14.67 -5.52
N PRO A 318 20.69 15.43 -5.17
CA PRO A 318 20.99 16.74 -5.77
C PRO A 318 21.41 16.68 -7.25
N ASP A 319 21.70 15.50 -7.81
CA ASP A 319 22.37 15.35 -9.10
C ASP A 319 21.44 15.01 -10.30
N ARG A 320 20.12 15.18 -10.18
CA ARG A 320 19.24 15.00 -11.35
C ARG A 320 18.73 16.34 -11.85
N PRO A 321 18.97 16.67 -13.15
CA PRO A 321 18.33 17.83 -13.76
C PRO A 321 16.81 17.64 -13.72
N SER A 322 16.10 18.68 -13.28
CA SER A 322 14.64 18.76 -13.39
C SER A 322 14.26 18.66 -14.86
N ASN A 323 13.55 17.58 -15.25
CA ASN A 323 12.90 17.50 -16.56
C ASN A 323 11.69 18.42 -16.63
#